data_a73da2f06820bc8e822c81e54e7cb16f
#
_entry.id   a73da2f06820bc8e822c81e54e7cb16f
#
_cell.length_a   1.000
_cell.length_b   1.000
_cell.length_c   1.000
_cell.angle_alpha   90.00
_cell.angle_beta   90.00
_cell.angle_gamma   90.00
#
_symmetry.space_group_name_H-M   'P 1'
#
loop_
_entity.id
_entity.type
_entity.pdbx_description
1 polymer ?
#
loop_
_entity_poly.entity_id
_entity_poly.type
_entity_poly.pdbx_seq_one_letter_code
_entity_poly.pdbx_strand_id
1 'polypeptide(L)'
;MELKIYNQQGVFKTAVSPSDSDRHVKEVMNDNILNLSFTLYEYVELGVNDYVDFEGERFTLLEDYKPEQKSTVEYAYSCKFYGIESELKKAKVLKMVDGDDELSFSYDATAAEHLQLICDNINRIKGTKNWVIGEVVSSANVNIEYDKIFCFDALSEIAKNFNTEWWIEGTTINLSRCEHGTPVSLGYGKGLLRLSRVENDTVPFFTRLYPLGSTRNIVASDYGHRRLQLPGGVRYVERNIHLGIVEQAEEEAFAYIFPKRIGTVTGVRTEEATGEDGNAFTIYYFTDEGLNFDPNTYEIEGLVKQVSFQGGELNGRDFEVNFNSETKEFEIITQFPYENQQLPGGLLIPKPGDEYILWNIRMPKEYYPLAEKEFEEAVQKHIESISIDTSVYKA
;
A
#
# COMPACT_ATOMS: atom_id res chain seq x y z
N MET A 1 8.14 38.30 13.20
CA MET A 1 8.89 37.48 12.19
C MET A 1 8.37 37.89 10.83
N GLU A 2 9.22 38.08 9.86
CA GLU A 2 8.84 38.43 8.50
C GLU A 2 9.14 37.24 7.57
N LEU A 3 8.14 36.80 6.80
CA LEU A 3 8.29 35.73 5.81
C LEU A 3 8.46 36.34 4.41
N LYS A 4 9.40 35.83 3.66
CA LYS A 4 9.71 36.32 2.30
C LYS A 4 9.20 35.32 1.27
N ILE A 5 8.45 35.83 0.30
CA ILE A 5 7.93 35.04 -0.81
C ILE A 5 8.84 35.24 -2.02
N TYR A 6 9.25 34.15 -2.63
CA TYR A 6 10.11 34.11 -3.80
C TYR A 6 9.42 33.35 -4.94
N ASN A 7 9.79 33.67 -6.18
CA ASN A 7 9.39 32.84 -7.30
C ASN A 7 10.27 31.58 -7.39
N GLN A 8 9.92 30.66 -8.29
CA GLN A 8 10.65 29.40 -8.53
C GLN A 8 12.16 29.61 -8.79
N GLN A 9 12.55 30.73 -9.37
CA GLN A 9 13.96 31.08 -9.67
C GLN A 9 14.68 31.73 -8.48
N GLY A 10 14.03 31.90 -7.35
CA GLY A 10 14.59 32.52 -6.15
C GLY A 10 14.56 34.07 -6.19
N VAL A 11 13.81 34.68 -7.14
CA VAL A 11 13.64 36.12 -7.17
C VAL A 11 12.61 36.54 -6.13
N PHE A 12 12.98 37.49 -5.29
CA PHE A 12 12.10 38.03 -4.26
C PHE A 12 10.86 38.70 -4.89
N LYS A 13 9.68 38.39 -4.36
CA LYS A 13 8.39 38.98 -4.75
C LYS A 13 7.85 39.94 -3.70
N THR A 14 7.70 39.49 -2.47
CA THR A 14 7.19 40.30 -1.37
C THR A 14 7.60 39.73 -0.03
N ALA A 15 7.40 40.53 1.03
CA ALA A 15 7.57 40.09 2.41
C ALA A 15 6.28 40.31 3.19
N VAL A 16 5.91 39.35 4.01
CA VAL A 16 4.67 39.37 4.77
C VAL A 16 4.93 39.10 6.25
N SER A 17 4.20 39.76 7.11
CA SER A 17 4.22 39.47 8.55
C SER A 17 3.04 38.57 8.88
N PRO A 18 3.26 37.36 9.43
CA PRO A 18 2.18 36.49 9.84
C PRO A 18 1.23 37.15 10.80
N SER A 19 -0.04 36.85 10.68
CA SER A 19 -1.13 37.29 11.54
C SER A 19 -1.48 36.22 12.58
N ASP A 20 -2.27 36.57 13.58
CA ASP A 20 -2.75 35.63 14.62
C ASP A 20 -3.68 34.53 14.02
N SER A 21 -4.18 34.72 12.81
CA SER A 21 -5.01 33.74 12.08
C SER A 21 -4.21 32.74 11.28
N ASP A 22 -2.93 33.01 11.01
CA ASP A 22 -2.09 32.14 10.22
C ASP A 22 -1.75 30.84 10.97
N ARG A 23 -1.59 29.77 10.25
CA ARG A 23 -1.38 28.44 10.82
C ARG A 23 -0.37 27.66 10.02
N HIS A 24 0.55 27.03 10.72
CA HIS A 24 1.31 25.89 10.21
C HIS A 24 0.63 24.61 10.69
N VAL A 25 0.22 23.76 9.77
CA VAL A 25 -0.47 22.50 10.04
C VAL A 25 0.38 21.37 9.46
N LYS A 26 0.88 20.51 10.33
CA LYS A 26 1.66 19.32 9.97
C LYS A 26 1.02 18.12 10.68
N GLU A 27 0.49 17.19 9.91
CA GLU A 27 -0.20 16.01 10.41
C GLU A 27 0.47 14.75 9.84
N VAL A 28 0.48 13.70 10.65
CA VAL A 28 0.94 12.38 10.20
C VAL A 28 0.02 11.86 9.11
N MET A 29 0.55 11.27 8.05
CA MET A 29 -0.19 10.74 6.90
C MET A 29 -0.96 11.81 6.10
N ASN A 30 -0.57 13.06 6.21
CA ASN A 30 -1.26 14.17 5.56
C ASN A 30 -0.28 15.23 5.05
N ASP A 31 -0.83 16.28 4.47
CA ASP A 31 -0.07 17.43 4.00
C ASP A 31 0.54 18.23 5.16
N ASN A 32 1.67 18.83 4.85
CA ASN A 32 2.30 19.87 5.66
C ASN A 32 1.97 21.22 5.00
N ILE A 33 1.17 22.06 5.65
CA ILE A 33 0.60 23.28 5.04
C ILE A 33 0.90 24.50 5.88
N LEU A 34 1.39 25.53 5.22
CA LEU A 34 1.51 26.88 5.78
C LEU A 34 0.42 27.78 5.20
N ASN A 35 -0.56 28.14 6.03
CA ASN A 35 -1.64 29.05 5.66
C ASN A 35 -1.25 30.48 6.03
N LEU A 36 -1.21 31.38 5.06
CA LEU A 36 -0.87 32.77 5.23
C LEU A 36 -1.96 33.69 4.71
N SER A 37 -2.43 34.62 5.55
CA SER A 37 -3.40 35.64 5.17
C SER A 37 -2.79 37.02 5.40
N PHE A 38 -2.71 37.82 4.36
CA PHE A 38 -2.08 39.16 4.41
C PHE A 38 -2.71 40.11 3.41
N THR A 39 -2.47 41.41 3.61
CA THR A 39 -2.90 42.47 2.72
C THR A 39 -1.69 43.20 2.15
N LEU A 40 -1.68 43.46 0.87
CA LEU A 40 -0.68 44.30 0.20
C LEU A 40 -1.34 45.52 -0.43
N TYR A 41 -0.61 46.61 -0.51
CA TYR A 41 -1.08 47.87 -1.11
C TYR A 41 -0.66 48.02 -2.58
N GLU A 42 -0.09 46.97 -3.13
CA GLU A 42 0.18 46.80 -4.57
C GLU A 42 -0.14 45.40 -4.97
N TYR A 43 -0.47 45.20 -6.25
CA TYR A 43 -0.73 43.88 -6.79
C TYR A 43 0.59 43.12 -6.95
N VAL A 44 0.67 41.95 -6.32
CA VAL A 44 1.78 41.02 -6.50
C VAL A 44 1.22 39.70 -7.05
N GLU A 45 1.66 39.33 -8.24
CA GLU A 45 1.28 38.06 -8.85
C GLU A 45 1.98 36.91 -8.11
N LEU A 46 1.18 35.95 -7.61
CA LEU A 46 1.66 34.73 -6.99
C LEU A 46 1.25 33.53 -7.87
N GLY A 47 2.21 32.73 -8.28
CA GLY A 47 1.98 31.62 -9.20
C GLY A 47 2.51 30.28 -8.70
N VAL A 48 2.28 29.26 -9.50
CA VAL A 48 2.76 27.88 -9.24
C VAL A 48 4.27 27.87 -8.97
N ASN A 49 4.66 27.15 -7.91
CA ASN A 49 6.04 27.03 -7.41
C ASN A 49 6.65 28.30 -6.80
N ASP A 50 5.87 29.38 -6.60
CA ASP A 50 6.30 30.42 -5.67
C ASP A 50 6.40 29.84 -4.28
N TYR A 51 7.38 30.27 -3.50
CA TYR A 51 7.68 29.60 -2.23
C TYR A 51 8.01 30.54 -1.09
N VAL A 52 7.86 29.98 0.10
CA VAL A 52 8.27 30.56 1.39
C VAL A 52 9.15 29.54 2.11
N ASP A 53 10.27 29.98 2.67
CA ASP A 53 11.06 29.15 3.60
C ASP A 53 10.61 29.48 5.05
N PHE A 54 10.18 28.46 5.80
CA PHE A 54 9.71 28.56 7.19
C PHE A 54 10.26 27.41 8.01
N GLU A 55 10.86 27.70 9.17
CA GLU A 55 11.47 26.71 10.09
C GLU A 55 12.44 25.71 9.42
N GLY A 56 13.12 26.14 8.37
CA GLY A 56 14.08 25.31 7.64
C GLY A 56 13.47 24.42 6.58
N GLU A 57 12.16 24.44 6.43
CA GLU A 57 11.41 23.74 5.37
C GLU A 57 10.95 24.73 4.29
N ARG A 58 10.80 24.23 3.05
CA ARG A 58 10.27 25.03 1.93
C ARG A 58 8.82 24.66 1.67
N PHE A 59 7.97 25.69 1.60
CA PHE A 59 6.56 25.58 1.29
C PHE A 59 6.26 26.27 -0.03
N THR A 60 5.55 25.59 -0.94
CA THR A 60 5.30 26.06 -2.30
C THR A 60 3.81 26.20 -2.61
N LEU A 61 3.45 27.14 -3.50
CA LEU A 61 2.12 27.20 -4.11
C LEU A 61 1.99 26.11 -5.17
N LEU A 62 0.86 25.41 -5.17
CA LEU A 62 0.55 24.37 -6.16
C LEU A 62 -0.25 24.90 -7.35
N GLU A 63 -0.83 26.09 -7.21
CA GLU A 63 -1.67 26.74 -8.24
C GLU A 63 -1.43 28.25 -8.24
N ASP A 64 -1.83 28.90 -9.34
CA ASP A 64 -1.79 30.36 -9.46
C ASP A 64 -2.83 30.96 -8.51
N TYR A 65 -2.38 31.93 -7.73
CA TYR A 65 -3.23 32.58 -6.76
C TYR A 65 -3.68 33.97 -7.24
N LYS A 66 -4.97 34.24 -7.15
CA LYS A 66 -5.58 35.54 -7.46
C LYS A 66 -6.11 36.18 -6.19
N PRO A 67 -5.52 37.33 -5.74
CA PRO A 67 -5.99 38.01 -4.55
C PRO A 67 -7.36 38.66 -4.76
N GLU A 68 -8.07 38.85 -3.66
CA GLU A 68 -9.26 39.69 -3.65
C GLU A 68 -8.87 41.16 -3.63
N GLN A 69 -9.32 41.96 -4.59
CA GLN A 69 -9.10 43.36 -4.61
C GLN A 69 -10.17 44.07 -3.74
N LYS A 70 -9.77 44.61 -2.60
CA LYS A 70 -10.64 45.32 -1.65
C LYS A 70 -10.89 46.78 -2.02
N SER A 71 -9.90 47.44 -2.64
CA SER A 71 -9.97 48.80 -3.12
C SER A 71 -9.02 49.01 -4.30
N THR A 72 -8.91 50.23 -4.79
CA THR A 72 -7.99 50.59 -5.89
C THR A 72 -6.50 50.30 -5.59
N VAL A 73 -6.15 50.20 -4.29
CA VAL A 73 -4.76 50.02 -3.85
C VAL A 73 -4.61 48.91 -2.80
N GLU A 74 -5.64 48.10 -2.56
CA GLU A 74 -5.62 47.11 -1.50
C GLU A 74 -5.99 45.72 -2.03
N TYR A 75 -5.11 44.74 -1.84
CA TYR A 75 -5.24 43.35 -2.27
C TYR A 75 -5.09 42.39 -1.09
N ALA A 76 -6.12 41.59 -0.83
CA ALA A 76 -6.13 40.61 0.23
C ALA A 76 -5.77 39.21 -0.33
N TYR A 77 -4.83 38.57 0.31
CA TYR A 77 -4.33 37.25 -0.01
C TYR A 77 -4.68 36.26 1.10
N SER A 78 -5.07 35.03 0.74
CA SER A 78 -5.22 33.89 1.65
C SER A 78 -4.66 32.66 0.96
N CYS A 79 -3.36 32.43 1.15
CA CYS A 79 -2.58 31.46 0.40
C CYS A 79 -2.33 30.21 1.26
N LYS A 80 -2.38 29.05 0.58
CA LYS A 80 -1.92 27.76 1.12
C LYS A 80 -0.62 27.36 0.45
N PHE A 81 0.45 27.37 1.20
CA PHE A 81 1.74 26.87 0.75
C PHE A 81 1.92 25.46 1.30
N TYR A 82 2.36 24.55 0.44
CA TYR A 82 2.46 23.12 0.74
C TYR A 82 3.92 22.71 0.91
N GLY A 83 4.16 21.88 1.90
CA GLY A 83 5.45 21.26 2.17
C GLY A 83 5.86 20.21 1.13
N ILE A 84 6.95 19.52 1.41
CA ILE A 84 7.56 18.55 0.50
C ILE A 84 6.65 17.35 0.21
N GLU A 85 5.72 17.03 1.11
CA GLU A 85 4.73 15.96 0.96
C GLU A 85 3.91 16.11 -0.33
N SER A 86 3.67 17.34 -0.74
CA SER A 86 2.94 17.67 -1.97
C SER A 86 3.62 17.19 -3.26
N GLU A 87 4.92 16.91 -3.22
CA GLU A 87 5.64 16.36 -4.36
C GLU A 87 5.16 14.95 -4.72
N LEU A 88 4.70 14.18 -3.74
CA LEU A 88 4.11 12.85 -3.94
C LEU A 88 2.81 12.89 -4.76
N LYS A 89 2.10 14.02 -4.75
CA LYS A 89 0.88 14.24 -5.55
C LYS A 89 1.16 14.50 -7.04
N LYS A 90 2.41 14.64 -7.42
CA LYS A 90 2.83 14.91 -8.81
C LYS A 90 3.26 13.64 -9.54
N ALA A 91 3.59 12.56 -8.83
CA ALA A 91 4.03 11.29 -9.39
C ALA A 91 2.94 10.24 -9.36
N LYS A 92 2.70 9.58 -10.48
CA LYS A 92 1.92 8.34 -10.53
C LYS A 92 2.81 7.16 -10.14
N VAL A 93 2.21 6.19 -9.44
CA VAL A 93 2.85 4.90 -9.24
C VAL A 93 2.76 4.12 -10.54
N LEU A 94 3.89 3.65 -11.01
CA LEU A 94 3.98 2.72 -12.12
C LEU A 94 5.06 1.67 -11.83
N LYS A 95 4.83 0.47 -12.32
CA LYS A 95 5.82 -0.60 -12.31
C LYS A 95 6.71 -0.39 -13.54
N MET A 96 7.97 -0.08 -13.28
CA MET A 96 8.97 0.14 -14.33
C MET A 96 9.49 -1.22 -14.78
N VAL A 97 9.07 -1.65 -15.96
CA VAL A 97 9.58 -2.83 -16.65
C VAL A 97 10.25 -2.33 -17.91
N ASP A 98 11.46 -2.79 -18.22
CA ASP A 98 12.23 -2.33 -19.36
C ASP A 98 11.42 -2.38 -20.67
N GLY A 99 10.95 -1.21 -21.11
CA GLY A 99 10.20 -1.02 -22.35
C GLY A 99 8.67 -1.09 -22.22
N ASP A 100 8.12 -1.39 -21.02
CA ASP A 100 6.67 -1.43 -20.81
C ASP A 100 6.33 -1.00 -19.37
N ASP A 101 6.01 0.29 -19.21
CA ASP A 101 5.65 0.87 -17.91
C ASP A 101 4.16 0.64 -17.62
N GLU A 102 3.85 -0.07 -16.55
CA GLU A 102 2.46 -0.37 -16.15
C GLU A 102 1.95 0.63 -15.10
N LEU A 103 0.76 1.19 -15.37
CA LEU A 103 0.05 2.10 -14.45
C LEU A 103 -1.03 1.39 -13.63
N SER A 104 -1.43 0.18 -14.05
CA SER A 104 -2.44 -0.64 -13.37
C SER A 104 -1.86 -2.05 -13.20
N PHE A 105 -1.55 -2.43 -11.96
CA PHE A 105 -0.91 -3.71 -11.64
C PHE A 105 -1.15 -4.10 -10.19
N SER A 106 -1.05 -5.38 -9.90
CA SER A 106 -0.94 -5.91 -8.54
C SER A 106 0.53 -6.10 -8.18
N TYR A 107 0.86 -5.86 -6.92
CA TYR A 107 2.22 -6.05 -6.40
C TYR A 107 2.15 -6.74 -5.04
N ASP A 108 2.70 -7.96 -4.97
CA ASP A 108 2.81 -8.73 -3.74
C ASP A 108 4.22 -8.58 -3.17
N ALA A 109 4.35 -7.78 -2.12
CA ALA A 109 5.64 -7.36 -1.62
C ALA A 109 5.59 -7.02 -0.12
N THR A 110 6.75 -6.88 0.50
CA THR A 110 6.90 -6.37 1.85
C THR A 110 6.65 -4.86 1.94
N ALA A 111 6.43 -4.35 3.14
CA ALA A 111 6.28 -2.91 3.37
C ALA A 111 7.46 -2.09 2.82
N ALA A 112 8.68 -2.62 2.95
CA ALA A 112 9.89 -1.96 2.46
C ALA A 112 9.93 -1.89 0.92
N GLU A 113 9.53 -2.94 0.23
CA GLU A 113 9.49 -2.98 -1.24
C GLU A 113 8.40 -2.09 -1.81
N HIS A 114 7.21 -2.07 -1.20
CA HIS A 114 6.17 -1.11 -1.55
C HIS A 114 6.63 0.33 -1.37
N LEU A 115 7.32 0.63 -0.25
CA LEU A 115 7.86 1.96 -0.01
C LEU A 115 8.97 2.33 -0.99
N GLN A 116 9.83 1.35 -1.38
CA GLN A 116 10.85 1.55 -2.40
C GLN A 116 10.23 1.91 -3.76
N LEU A 117 9.14 1.24 -4.13
CA LEU A 117 8.39 1.56 -5.35
C LEU A 117 7.92 3.03 -5.37
N ILE A 118 7.46 3.57 -4.24
CA ILE A 118 7.10 4.99 -4.11
C ILE A 118 8.32 5.89 -4.30
N CYS A 119 9.44 5.59 -3.61
CA CYS A 119 10.69 6.35 -3.74
C CYS A 119 11.21 6.37 -5.18
N ASP A 120 11.18 5.23 -5.87
CA ASP A 120 11.64 5.10 -7.25
C ASP A 120 10.80 5.95 -8.20
N ASN A 121 9.47 5.96 -8.01
CA ASN A 121 8.57 6.77 -8.83
C ASN A 121 8.73 8.27 -8.62
N ILE A 122 8.94 8.74 -7.40
CA ILE A 122 9.27 10.15 -7.13
C ILE A 122 10.63 10.51 -7.75
N ASN A 123 11.63 9.67 -7.54
CA ASN A 123 12.97 9.87 -8.09
C ASN A 123 12.95 9.92 -9.62
N ARG A 124 12.13 9.09 -10.26
CA ARG A 124 11.93 9.07 -11.72
C ARG A 124 11.48 10.43 -12.24
N ILE A 125 10.41 11.02 -11.70
CA ILE A 125 9.89 12.31 -12.18
C ILE A 125 10.79 13.48 -11.81
N LYS A 126 11.54 13.38 -10.71
CA LYS A 126 12.49 14.41 -10.27
C LYS A 126 13.84 14.33 -10.97
N GLY A 127 14.14 13.22 -11.64
CA GLY A 127 15.47 12.96 -12.22
C GLY A 127 16.57 12.88 -11.15
N THR A 128 16.26 12.42 -9.95
CA THR A 128 17.16 12.35 -8.80
C THR A 128 17.13 10.96 -8.17
N LYS A 129 17.96 10.75 -7.14
CA LYS A 129 17.95 9.57 -6.26
C LYS A 129 17.91 9.99 -4.80
N ASN A 130 17.36 11.15 -4.52
CA ASN A 130 17.41 11.74 -3.17
C ASN A 130 16.29 11.22 -2.26
N TRP A 131 15.19 10.76 -2.85
CA TRP A 131 14.13 10.13 -2.07
C TRP A 131 14.53 8.71 -1.71
N VAL A 132 14.52 8.43 -0.43
CA VAL A 132 14.99 7.16 0.15
C VAL A 132 14.01 6.67 1.20
N ILE A 133 14.04 5.36 1.44
CA ILE A 133 13.30 4.76 2.55
C ILE A 133 14.03 5.04 3.87
N GLY A 134 13.26 5.33 4.91
CA GLY A 134 13.74 5.48 6.27
C GLY A 134 13.40 4.29 7.16
N GLU A 135 12.73 4.55 8.27
CA GLU A 135 12.23 3.51 9.15
C GLU A 135 11.05 2.80 8.51
N VAL A 136 11.06 1.47 8.50
CA VAL A 136 9.99 0.65 7.92
C VAL A 136 9.63 -0.49 8.86
N VAL A 137 8.33 -0.71 9.04
CA VAL A 137 7.81 -1.86 9.79
C VAL A 137 8.23 -3.18 9.12
N SER A 138 8.70 -4.14 9.91
CA SER A 138 8.95 -5.50 9.41
C SER A 138 7.63 -6.19 9.11
N SER A 139 7.48 -6.76 7.92
CA SER A 139 6.21 -7.35 7.48
C SER A 139 6.42 -8.61 6.63
N ALA A 140 5.37 -9.42 6.54
CA ALA A 140 5.21 -10.37 5.44
C ALA A 140 4.78 -9.63 4.16
N ASN A 141 4.76 -10.34 3.03
CA ASN A 141 4.22 -9.81 1.79
C ASN A 141 2.72 -9.57 1.91
N VAL A 142 2.27 -8.48 1.31
CA VAL A 142 0.87 -8.14 1.12
C VAL A 142 0.67 -7.73 -0.33
N ASN A 143 -0.38 -8.25 -0.96
CA ASN A 143 -0.72 -7.87 -2.31
C ASN A 143 -1.53 -6.57 -2.30
N ILE A 144 -1.02 -5.53 -2.97
CA ILE A 144 -1.70 -4.24 -3.15
C ILE A 144 -1.93 -4.00 -4.63
N GLU A 145 -3.16 -3.64 -4.98
CA GLU A 145 -3.52 -3.24 -6.34
C GLU A 145 -3.32 -1.74 -6.53
N TYR A 146 -2.55 -1.38 -7.55
CA TYR A 146 -2.33 0.01 -7.96
C TYR A 146 -3.03 0.25 -9.29
N ASP A 147 -3.97 1.20 -9.34
CA ASP A 147 -4.65 1.61 -10.57
C ASP A 147 -4.53 3.12 -10.78
N LYS A 148 -3.57 3.54 -11.57
CA LYS A 148 -3.34 4.96 -11.96
C LYS A 148 -3.32 5.92 -10.75
N ILE A 149 -2.93 5.43 -9.60
CA ILE A 149 -2.89 6.15 -8.32
C ILE A 149 -1.68 7.06 -8.22
N PHE A 150 -1.79 8.17 -7.49
CA PHE A 150 -0.65 9.01 -7.15
C PHE A 150 0.14 8.44 -5.97
N CYS A 151 1.44 8.73 -5.92
CA CYS A 151 2.30 8.25 -4.84
C CYS A 151 1.81 8.65 -3.43
N PHE A 152 1.19 9.82 -3.29
CA PHE A 152 0.61 10.27 -2.02
C PHE A 152 -0.52 9.36 -1.53
N ASP A 153 -1.47 9.07 -2.41
CA ASP A 153 -2.61 8.22 -2.09
C ASP A 153 -2.19 6.76 -1.91
N ALA A 154 -1.26 6.30 -2.77
CA ALA A 154 -0.68 4.96 -2.66
C ALA A 154 0.06 4.75 -1.34
N LEU A 155 0.79 5.75 -0.84
CA LEU A 155 1.47 5.67 0.45
C LEU A 155 0.48 5.51 1.61
N SER A 156 -0.69 6.16 1.52
CA SER A 156 -1.77 6.00 2.49
C SER A 156 -2.41 4.60 2.42
N GLU A 157 -2.59 4.05 1.20
CA GLU A 157 -3.05 2.66 1.03
C GLU A 157 -2.05 1.65 1.56
N ILE A 158 -0.75 1.85 1.32
CA ILE A 158 0.32 1.01 1.89
C ILE A 158 0.24 1.03 3.42
N ALA A 159 0.18 2.21 4.04
CA ALA A 159 0.10 2.34 5.49
C ALA A 159 -1.14 1.63 6.07
N LYS A 160 -2.29 1.74 5.41
CA LYS A 160 -3.53 1.05 5.77
C LYS A 160 -3.37 -0.48 5.71
N ASN A 161 -2.82 -1.01 4.62
CA ASN A 161 -2.65 -2.45 4.42
C ASN A 161 -1.67 -3.07 5.43
N PHE A 162 -0.63 -2.33 5.82
CA PHE A 162 0.32 -2.77 6.84
C PHE A 162 -0.06 -2.32 8.27
N ASN A 163 -1.25 -1.72 8.46
CA ASN A 163 -1.75 -1.21 9.74
C ASN A 163 -0.70 -0.37 10.47
N THR A 164 -0.14 0.61 9.79
CA THR A 164 0.92 1.49 10.28
C THR A 164 0.69 2.94 9.84
N GLU A 165 1.67 3.81 10.02
CA GLU A 165 1.62 5.23 9.70
C GLU A 165 2.79 5.60 8.79
N TRP A 166 2.67 6.70 8.04
CA TRP A 166 3.78 7.26 7.29
C TRP A 166 4.01 8.73 7.62
N TRP A 167 5.27 9.14 7.54
CA TRP A 167 5.69 10.54 7.62
C TRP A 167 6.95 10.77 6.82
N ILE A 168 7.27 12.05 6.57
CA ILE A 168 8.41 12.45 5.75
C ILE A 168 9.33 13.37 6.54
N GLU A 169 10.62 13.11 6.46
CA GLU A 169 11.68 13.94 7.02
C GLU A 169 12.67 14.31 5.91
N GLY A 170 12.60 15.56 5.44
CA GLY A 170 13.34 15.97 4.24
C GLY A 170 12.87 15.17 3.01
N THR A 171 13.72 14.29 2.47
CA THR A 171 13.39 13.38 1.37
C THR A 171 13.38 11.90 1.79
N THR A 172 13.32 11.65 3.09
CA THR A 172 13.22 10.31 3.65
C THR A 172 11.77 9.99 3.97
N ILE A 173 11.22 8.92 3.38
CA ILE A 173 9.89 8.44 3.68
C ILE A 173 9.98 7.32 4.72
N ASN A 174 9.24 7.46 5.80
CA ASN A 174 9.13 6.48 6.87
C ASN A 174 7.76 5.82 6.83
N LEU A 175 7.70 4.54 7.16
CA LEU A 175 6.49 3.71 7.22
C LEU A 175 6.52 2.83 8.47
N SER A 176 6.16 3.40 9.60
CA SER A 176 6.19 2.76 10.92
C SER A 176 5.26 3.51 11.87
N ARG A 177 5.33 3.27 13.17
CA ARG A 177 4.64 4.11 14.15
C ARG A 177 5.39 5.42 14.36
N CYS A 178 4.70 6.55 14.24
CA CYS A 178 5.29 7.89 14.36
C CYS A 178 5.65 8.28 15.81
N GLU A 179 5.31 7.46 16.79
CA GLU A 179 5.52 7.71 18.20
C GLU A 179 6.99 7.48 18.59
N HIS A 180 7.80 8.52 18.52
CA HIS A 180 9.21 8.47 18.82
C HIS A 180 9.63 9.40 19.96
N GLY A 181 10.76 9.05 20.57
CA GLY A 181 11.48 9.89 21.50
C GLY A 181 10.91 9.90 22.92
N THR A 182 11.33 10.91 23.68
CA THR A 182 10.91 11.04 25.08
C THR A 182 9.51 11.66 25.14
N PRO A 183 8.56 11.04 25.86
CA PRO A 183 7.23 11.61 26.03
C PRO A 183 7.26 13.02 26.59
N VAL A 184 6.54 13.94 25.96
CA VAL A 184 6.39 15.31 26.44
C VAL A 184 5.22 15.37 27.41
N SER A 185 5.49 15.77 28.65
CA SER A 185 4.44 15.95 29.66
C SER A 185 3.74 17.30 29.46
N LEU A 186 2.51 17.25 28.94
CA LEU A 186 1.65 18.40 28.79
C LEU A 186 0.72 18.57 30.02
N GLY A 187 0.46 19.79 30.42
CA GLY A 187 -0.50 20.14 31.47
C GLY A 187 -0.93 21.58 31.35
N TYR A 188 -2.03 21.97 32.01
CA TYR A 188 -2.45 23.34 32.05
C TYR A 188 -1.35 24.24 32.69
N GLY A 189 -0.97 25.29 31.96
CA GLY A 189 0.20 26.11 32.30
C GLY A 189 1.55 25.50 31.91
N LYS A 190 1.56 24.37 31.23
CA LYS A 190 2.77 23.67 30.71
C LYS A 190 2.59 23.27 29.25
N GLY A 191 2.17 24.22 28.41
CA GLY A 191 1.96 24.00 26.99
C GLY A 191 0.57 23.51 26.62
N LEU A 192 -0.23 22.99 27.54
CA LEU A 192 -1.61 22.58 27.27
C LEU A 192 -2.55 23.78 27.44
N LEU A 193 -3.16 24.21 26.35
CA LEU A 193 -4.17 25.30 26.36
C LEU A 193 -5.58 24.73 26.53
N ARG A 194 -5.88 23.63 25.87
CA ARG A 194 -7.20 23.00 25.89
C ARG A 194 -7.06 21.49 25.66
N LEU A 195 -7.85 20.72 26.38
CA LEU A 195 -8.02 19.27 26.13
C LEU A 195 -9.52 18.99 25.99
N SER A 196 -9.91 18.39 24.91
CA SER A 196 -11.29 17.92 24.71
C SER A 196 -11.28 16.47 24.26
N ARG A 197 -12.20 15.67 24.82
CA ARG A 197 -12.47 14.33 24.32
C ARG A 197 -13.31 14.45 23.05
N VAL A 198 -12.92 13.74 22.03
CA VAL A 198 -13.64 13.64 20.74
C VAL A 198 -14.12 12.23 20.57
N GLU A 199 -15.37 12.04 20.15
CA GLU A 199 -15.85 10.73 19.74
C GLU A 199 -15.09 10.28 18.51
N ASN A 200 -14.70 9.01 18.50
CA ASN A 200 -14.02 8.40 17.35
C ASN A 200 -15.02 7.54 16.59
N ASP A 201 -15.73 8.16 15.65
CA ASP A 201 -16.75 7.50 14.83
C ASP A 201 -16.14 6.56 13.76
N THR A 202 -14.82 6.58 13.59
CA THR A 202 -14.15 5.86 12.50
C THR A 202 -13.60 4.49 12.91
N VAL A 203 -13.43 4.23 14.20
CA VAL A 203 -12.96 2.93 14.71
C VAL A 203 -14.14 2.16 15.29
N PRO A 204 -14.56 1.05 14.68
CA PRO A 204 -15.63 0.23 15.24
C PRO A 204 -15.18 -0.35 16.58
N PHE A 205 -15.95 -0.06 17.64
CA PHE A 205 -15.75 -0.69 18.94
C PHE A 205 -16.39 -2.06 18.95
N PHE A 206 -15.61 -3.09 19.25
CA PHE A 206 -16.14 -4.42 19.52
C PHE A 206 -15.32 -5.11 20.61
N THR A 207 -15.95 -6.07 21.29
CA THR A 207 -15.33 -6.88 22.35
C THR A 207 -15.33 -8.36 22.04
N ARG A 208 -16.06 -8.78 20.98
CA ARG A 208 -16.06 -10.14 20.45
C ARG A 208 -15.93 -10.09 18.92
N LEU A 209 -14.88 -10.73 18.40
CA LEU A 209 -14.61 -10.84 16.98
C LEU A 209 -14.88 -12.26 16.49
N TYR A 210 -15.70 -12.38 15.45
CA TYR A 210 -15.86 -13.59 14.65
C TYR A 210 -14.96 -13.48 13.41
N PRO A 211 -13.76 -14.06 13.43
CA PRO A 211 -12.90 -14.04 12.27
C PRO A 211 -13.38 -15.06 11.24
N LEU A 212 -13.58 -14.64 10.02
CA LEU A 212 -13.99 -15.47 8.90
C LEU A 212 -12.78 -15.80 8.04
N GLY A 213 -12.21 -16.99 8.21
CA GLY A 213 -11.06 -17.44 7.44
C GLY A 213 -11.38 -17.64 5.96
N SER A 214 -10.35 -17.65 5.13
CA SER A 214 -10.45 -17.84 3.68
C SER A 214 -11.08 -19.19 3.30
N THR A 215 -11.68 -19.23 2.12
CA THR A 215 -12.18 -20.47 1.49
C THR A 215 -11.18 -21.02 0.44
N ARG A 216 -10.10 -20.31 0.16
CA ARG A 216 -9.14 -20.68 -0.88
C ARG A 216 -8.41 -21.96 -0.54
N ASN A 217 -8.22 -22.83 -1.53
CA ASN A 217 -7.52 -24.12 -1.41
C ASN A 217 -8.12 -25.08 -0.35
N ILE A 218 -9.40 -24.88 -0.02
CA ILE A 218 -10.10 -25.65 1.00
C ILE A 218 -11.30 -26.37 0.39
N VAL A 219 -11.37 -27.69 0.59
CA VAL A 219 -12.52 -28.49 0.27
C VAL A 219 -13.17 -28.96 1.57
N ALA A 220 -14.45 -28.65 1.75
CA ALA A 220 -15.16 -28.87 3.01
C ALA A 220 -15.23 -30.35 3.42
N SER A 221 -15.29 -31.29 2.45
CA SER A 221 -15.27 -32.73 2.73
C SER A 221 -13.94 -33.22 3.31
N ASP A 222 -12.84 -32.58 2.98
CA ASP A 222 -11.50 -32.98 3.39
C ASP A 222 -11.04 -32.30 4.67
N TYR A 223 -11.37 -31.01 4.82
CA TYR A 223 -11.00 -30.19 5.96
C TYR A 223 -12.02 -30.21 7.10
N GLY A 224 -13.30 -30.52 6.79
CA GLY A 224 -14.40 -30.52 7.75
C GLY A 224 -15.17 -29.18 7.78
N HIS A 225 -14.63 -28.11 7.24
CA HIS A 225 -15.23 -26.79 7.12
C HIS A 225 -14.94 -26.16 5.77
N ARG A 226 -15.86 -25.31 5.31
CA ARG A 226 -15.67 -24.57 4.03
C ARG A 226 -14.69 -23.41 4.12
N ARG A 227 -14.33 -22.99 5.33
CA ARG A 227 -13.43 -21.87 5.63
C ARG A 227 -12.33 -22.33 6.58
N LEU A 228 -11.18 -21.72 6.48
CA LEU A 228 -10.10 -21.89 7.46
C LEU A 228 -10.62 -21.56 8.86
N GLN A 229 -10.30 -22.41 9.82
CA GLN A 229 -10.74 -22.30 11.21
C GLN A 229 -9.59 -21.91 12.11
N LEU A 230 -9.92 -21.28 13.25
CA LEU A 230 -8.96 -21.13 14.34
C LEU A 230 -8.62 -22.50 14.95
N PRO A 231 -7.39 -22.70 15.44
CA PRO A 231 -7.01 -23.93 16.13
C PRO A 231 -7.96 -24.27 17.26
N GLY A 232 -8.21 -25.57 17.46
CA GLY A 232 -9.10 -26.05 18.54
C GLY A 232 -10.58 -25.80 18.33
N GLY A 233 -11.03 -25.35 17.14
CA GLY A 233 -12.43 -25.10 16.82
C GLY A 233 -13.00 -23.85 17.50
N VAL A 234 -12.15 -22.91 17.89
CA VAL A 234 -12.54 -21.60 18.43
C VAL A 234 -13.29 -20.83 17.35
N ARG A 235 -14.45 -20.26 17.69
CA ARG A 235 -15.31 -19.54 16.74
C ARG A 235 -15.14 -18.03 16.78
N TYR A 236 -14.71 -17.51 17.92
CA TYR A 236 -14.54 -16.09 18.16
C TYR A 236 -13.43 -15.86 19.16
N VAL A 237 -12.88 -14.65 19.17
CA VAL A 237 -11.95 -14.17 20.19
C VAL A 237 -12.57 -13.00 20.94
N GLU A 238 -12.20 -12.82 22.19
CA GLU A 238 -12.77 -11.79 23.07
C GLU A 238 -11.68 -10.93 23.69
N ARG A 239 -11.98 -9.64 23.83
CA ARG A 239 -11.14 -8.68 24.56
C ARG A 239 -12.02 -7.62 25.20
N ASN A 240 -11.64 -7.16 26.40
CA ASN A 240 -12.35 -6.10 27.13
C ASN A 240 -13.85 -6.38 27.38
N ILE A 241 -14.24 -7.63 27.56
CA ILE A 241 -15.64 -8.04 27.76
C ILE A 241 -16.32 -7.40 28.97
N HIS A 242 -15.54 -6.84 29.92
CA HIS A 242 -16.07 -6.09 31.06
C HIS A 242 -16.80 -4.81 30.66
N LEU A 243 -16.60 -4.34 29.41
CA LEU A 243 -17.32 -3.20 28.82
C LEU A 243 -18.66 -3.59 28.17
N GLY A 244 -19.04 -4.86 28.24
CA GLY A 244 -20.19 -5.43 27.54
C GLY A 244 -19.79 -6.20 26.29
N ILE A 245 -20.72 -7.02 25.76
CA ILE A 245 -20.46 -7.78 24.52
C ILE A 245 -20.97 -6.96 23.33
N VAL A 246 -20.04 -6.59 22.46
CA VAL A 246 -20.31 -6.02 21.14
C VAL A 246 -19.64 -6.91 20.11
N GLU A 247 -20.40 -7.46 19.20
CA GLU A 247 -19.95 -8.46 18.22
C GLU A 247 -19.60 -7.81 16.89
N GLN A 248 -18.52 -8.28 16.27
CA GLN A 248 -18.08 -7.92 14.92
C GLN A 248 -17.69 -9.19 14.18
N ALA A 249 -17.96 -9.24 12.89
CA ALA A 249 -17.42 -10.25 11.97
C ALA A 249 -16.45 -9.58 11.00
N GLU A 250 -15.32 -10.24 10.75
CA GLU A 250 -14.28 -9.75 9.86
C GLU A 250 -13.83 -10.87 8.92
N GLU A 251 -13.81 -10.59 7.62
CA GLU A 251 -13.41 -11.51 6.56
C GLU A 251 -12.25 -10.96 5.74
N GLU A 252 -12.34 -9.68 5.37
CA GLU A 252 -11.42 -9.06 4.41
C GLU A 252 -9.97 -9.05 4.94
N ALA A 253 -9.80 -8.73 6.21
CA ALA A 253 -8.49 -8.72 6.87
C ALA A 253 -7.79 -10.09 6.88
N PHE A 254 -8.51 -11.20 6.64
CA PHE A 254 -7.97 -12.56 6.70
C PHE A 254 -8.07 -13.32 5.37
N ALA A 255 -8.56 -12.68 4.31
CA ALA A 255 -8.81 -13.32 3.02
C ALA A 255 -7.55 -13.91 2.35
N TYR A 256 -6.38 -13.35 2.67
CA TYR A 256 -5.09 -13.75 2.12
C TYR A 256 -4.44 -14.93 2.88
N ILE A 257 -5.02 -15.35 4.03
CA ILE A 257 -4.50 -16.47 4.84
C ILE A 257 -5.26 -17.74 4.46
N PHE A 258 -4.58 -18.67 3.81
CA PHE A 258 -5.14 -19.93 3.37
C PHE A 258 -4.04 -20.98 3.24
N PRO A 259 -4.39 -22.29 3.23
CA PRO A 259 -3.40 -23.33 3.03
C PRO A 259 -2.68 -23.15 1.69
N LYS A 260 -1.39 -22.88 1.74
CA LYS A 260 -0.57 -22.60 0.57
C LYS A 260 0.85 -23.13 0.75
N ARG A 261 1.51 -23.35 -0.38
CA ARG A 261 2.95 -23.55 -0.47
C ARG A 261 3.52 -22.46 -1.36
N ILE A 262 4.53 -21.77 -0.89
CA ILE A 262 5.32 -20.90 -1.74
C ILE A 262 6.31 -21.81 -2.47
N GLY A 263 6.15 -21.91 -3.78
CA GLY A 263 7.04 -22.65 -4.67
C GLY A 263 8.07 -21.73 -5.28
N THR A 264 9.15 -22.30 -5.80
CA THR A 264 10.20 -21.55 -6.50
C THR A 264 10.42 -22.17 -7.86
N VAL A 265 10.38 -21.36 -8.92
CA VAL A 265 10.71 -21.77 -10.27
C VAL A 265 12.19 -22.17 -10.32
N THR A 266 12.47 -23.39 -10.70
CA THR A 266 13.85 -23.92 -10.82
C THR A 266 14.33 -24.01 -12.25
N GLY A 267 13.43 -24.16 -13.21
CA GLY A 267 13.74 -24.21 -14.64
C GLY A 267 12.60 -23.68 -15.48
N VAL A 268 12.92 -23.13 -16.64
CA VAL A 268 11.96 -22.62 -17.61
C VAL A 268 12.34 -23.12 -18.99
N ARG A 269 11.35 -23.55 -19.79
CA ARG A 269 11.49 -23.81 -21.22
C ARG A 269 10.30 -23.24 -21.98
N THR A 270 10.47 -23.11 -23.28
CA THR A 270 9.43 -22.61 -24.17
C THR A 270 9.18 -23.58 -25.33
N GLU A 271 7.99 -23.49 -25.91
CA GLU A 271 7.59 -24.23 -27.10
C GLU A 271 6.75 -23.31 -28.00
N GLU A 272 7.03 -23.31 -29.30
CA GLU A 272 6.23 -22.60 -30.28
C GLU A 272 4.98 -23.37 -30.64
N ALA A 273 3.83 -22.73 -30.58
CA ALA A 273 2.54 -23.29 -30.98
C ALA A 273 1.86 -22.40 -32.02
N THR A 274 0.84 -22.94 -32.67
CA THR A 274 0.01 -22.17 -33.62
C THR A 274 -1.43 -22.25 -33.17
N GLY A 275 -2.05 -21.09 -33.00
CA GLY A 275 -3.46 -20.97 -32.64
C GLY A 275 -4.40 -21.39 -33.77
N GLU A 276 -5.69 -21.49 -33.43
CA GLU A 276 -6.74 -21.83 -34.43
C GLU A 276 -6.86 -20.76 -35.53
N ASP A 277 -6.47 -19.53 -35.25
CA ASP A 277 -6.40 -18.40 -36.17
C ASP A 277 -5.17 -18.39 -37.08
N GLY A 278 -4.27 -19.36 -36.91
CA GLY A 278 -3.03 -19.52 -37.67
C GLY A 278 -1.86 -18.66 -37.18
N ASN A 279 -2.03 -17.89 -36.08
CA ASN A 279 -0.96 -17.11 -35.50
C ASN A 279 -0.06 -17.99 -34.62
N ALA A 280 1.25 -17.78 -34.70
CA ALA A 280 2.20 -18.41 -33.80
C ALA A 280 2.21 -17.71 -32.44
N PHE A 281 2.35 -18.47 -31.37
CA PHE A 281 2.54 -17.99 -30.02
C PHE A 281 3.46 -18.94 -29.25
N THR A 282 4.04 -18.42 -28.15
CA THR A 282 4.98 -19.18 -27.33
C THR A 282 4.28 -19.71 -26.08
N ILE A 283 4.39 -21.01 -25.81
CA ILE A 283 3.96 -21.62 -24.55
C ILE A 283 5.15 -21.66 -23.61
N TYR A 284 4.93 -21.25 -22.35
CA TYR A 284 5.93 -21.28 -21.30
C TYR A 284 5.68 -22.43 -20.35
N TYR A 285 6.73 -23.16 -20.04
CA TYR A 285 6.75 -24.25 -19.07
C TYR A 285 7.75 -23.91 -17.96
N PHE A 286 7.42 -24.29 -16.72
CA PHE A 286 8.37 -24.18 -15.63
C PHE A 286 8.35 -25.42 -14.74
N THR A 287 9.46 -25.64 -14.02
CA THR A 287 9.64 -26.71 -13.04
C THR A 287 9.88 -26.14 -11.66
N ASP A 288 9.52 -26.90 -10.62
CA ASP A 288 9.88 -26.64 -9.22
C ASP A 288 10.40 -27.99 -8.62
N GLU A 289 11.71 -28.11 -8.47
CA GLU A 289 12.34 -29.31 -7.89
C GLU A 289 11.96 -29.53 -6.43
N GLY A 290 11.52 -28.47 -5.73
CA GLY A 290 11.06 -28.55 -4.35
C GLY A 290 9.61 -28.99 -4.19
N LEU A 291 8.84 -29.14 -5.29
CA LEU A 291 7.46 -29.57 -5.24
C LEU A 291 7.36 -31.03 -4.77
N ASN A 292 6.76 -31.23 -3.59
CA ASN A 292 6.73 -32.51 -2.90
C ASN A 292 5.41 -33.29 -3.05
N PHE A 293 4.49 -32.84 -3.90
CA PHE A 293 3.23 -33.51 -4.21
C PHE A 293 2.88 -33.33 -5.70
N ASP A 294 1.97 -34.17 -6.20
CA ASP A 294 1.44 -34.05 -7.56
C ASP A 294 0.15 -33.22 -7.55
N PRO A 295 0.14 -32.00 -8.12
CA PRO A 295 -1.04 -31.13 -8.17
C PRO A 295 -2.29 -31.78 -8.80
N ASN A 296 -2.12 -32.75 -9.72
CA ASN A 296 -3.24 -33.43 -10.36
C ASN A 296 -4.02 -34.34 -9.38
N THR A 297 -3.38 -34.79 -8.29
CA THR A 297 -4.07 -35.56 -7.24
C THR A 297 -4.89 -34.69 -6.30
N TYR A 298 -4.70 -33.38 -6.38
CA TYR A 298 -5.33 -32.39 -5.50
C TYR A 298 -6.28 -31.42 -6.23
N GLU A 299 -6.77 -31.80 -7.40
CA GLU A 299 -7.73 -31.00 -8.15
C GLU A 299 -9.05 -30.81 -7.39
N ILE A 300 -9.65 -29.65 -7.57
CA ILE A 300 -11.01 -29.33 -7.11
C ILE A 300 -11.93 -29.41 -8.32
N GLU A 301 -12.95 -30.25 -8.23
CA GLU A 301 -13.92 -30.43 -9.33
C GLU A 301 -14.54 -29.10 -9.76
N GLY A 302 -14.48 -28.81 -11.06
CA GLY A 302 -15.01 -27.59 -11.65
C GLY A 302 -14.11 -26.35 -11.56
N LEU A 303 -12.90 -26.46 -10.99
CA LEU A 303 -11.92 -25.39 -10.98
C LEU A 303 -10.67 -25.77 -11.79
N VAL A 304 -10.10 -24.79 -12.48
CA VAL A 304 -8.83 -24.93 -13.17
C VAL A 304 -7.72 -24.51 -12.22
N LYS A 305 -6.65 -25.32 -12.16
CA LYS A 305 -5.45 -24.99 -11.39
C LYS A 305 -4.87 -23.68 -11.87
N GLN A 306 -4.45 -22.83 -10.93
CA GLN A 306 -3.81 -21.55 -11.22
C GLN A 306 -2.52 -21.42 -10.43
N VAL A 307 -1.59 -20.64 -10.97
CA VAL A 307 -0.42 -20.14 -10.28
C VAL A 307 -0.52 -18.63 -10.15
N SER A 308 -0.20 -18.13 -8.97
CA SER A 308 -0.03 -16.70 -8.71
C SER A 308 1.45 -16.46 -8.44
N PHE A 309 2.10 -15.67 -9.28
CA PHE A 309 3.50 -15.31 -9.08
C PHE A 309 3.64 -14.26 -7.96
N GLN A 310 4.56 -14.53 -7.03
CA GLN A 310 4.80 -13.70 -5.85
C GLN A 310 6.12 -12.93 -5.95
N GLY A 311 6.85 -13.10 -7.04
CA GLY A 311 8.13 -12.46 -7.30
C GLY A 311 8.47 -12.45 -8.79
N GLY A 312 9.54 -11.73 -9.15
CA GLY A 312 10.00 -11.58 -10.52
C GLY A 312 9.13 -10.66 -11.38
N GLU A 313 9.26 -10.79 -12.70
CA GLU A 313 8.55 -9.92 -13.66
C GLU A 313 7.04 -10.22 -13.70
N LEU A 314 6.64 -11.43 -13.31
CA LEU A 314 5.24 -11.87 -13.27
C LEU A 314 4.58 -11.64 -11.91
N ASN A 315 5.24 -10.96 -10.96
CA ASN A 315 4.69 -10.70 -9.64
C ASN A 315 3.28 -10.07 -9.71
N GLY A 316 2.35 -10.63 -8.93
CA GLY A 316 0.95 -10.20 -8.87
C GLY A 316 0.07 -10.68 -10.03
N ARG A 317 0.58 -11.54 -10.92
CA ARG A 317 -0.18 -12.11 -12.05
C ARG A 317 -0.56 -13.56 -11.80
N ASP A 318 -1.80 -13.89 -12.19
CA ASP A 318 -2.37 -15.22 -12.10
C ASP A 318 -2.49 -15.84 -13.48
N PHE A 319 -2.11 -17.12 -13.57
CA PHE A 319 -2.23 -17.90 -14.80
C PHE A 319 -2.89 -19.25 -14.53
N GLU A 320 -3.77 -19.67 -15.41
CA GLU A 320 -4.20 -21.06 -15.45
C GLU A 320 -3.02 -21.96 -15.86
N VAL A 321 -2.94 -23.13 -15.27
CA VAL A 321 -1.85 -24.07 -15.56
C VAL A 321 -2.32 -25.51 -15.72
N ASN A 322 -1.67 -26.22 -16.61
CA ASN A 322 -1.65 -27.68 -16.64
C ASN A 322 -0.40 -28.18 -15.91
N PHE A 323 -0.49 -29.37 -15.33
CA PHE A 323 0.66 -30.03 -14.73
C PHE A 323 0.86 -31.40 -15.36
N ASN A 324 2.07 -31.67 -15.81
CA ASN A 324 2.46 -32.99 -16.32
C ASN A 324 3.15 -33.78 -15.19
N SER A 325 2.49 -34.83 -14.70
CA SER A 325 3.00 -35.68 -13.61
C SER A 325 4.25 -36.48 -13.97
N GLU A 326 4.50 -36.72 -15.25
CA GLU A 326 5.66 -37.50 -15.71
C GLU A 326 6.92 -36.61 -15.78
N THR A 327 6.80 -35.45 -16.42
CA THR A 327 7.90 -34.47 -16.57
C THR A 327 8.04 -33.55 -15.40
N LYS A 328 7.01 -33.46 -14.53
CA LYS A 328 6.90 -32.51 -13.38
C LYS A 328 6.98 -31.06 -13.82
N GLU A 329 6.42 -30.77 -14.97
CA GLU A 329 6.37 -29.39 -15.51
C GLU A 329 4.98 -28.80 -15.38
N PHE A 330 4.94 -27.52 -15.07
CA PHE A 330 3.76 -26.68 -15.24
C PHE A 330 3.79 -26.08 -16.65
N GLU A 331 2.71 -26.21 -17.38
CA GLU A 331 2.43 -25.48 -18.61
C GLU A 331 1.56 -24.28 -18.26
N ILE A 332 2.02 -23.08 -18.55
CA ILE A 332 1.23 -21.86 -18.36
C ILE A 332 0.29 -21.71 -19.56
N ILE A 333 -1.01 -21.64 -19.30
CA ILE A 333 -1.99 -21.36 -20.34
C ILE A 333 -1.80 -19.93 -20.80
N THR A 334 -1.36 -19.77 -22.03
CA THR A 334 -1.06 -18.46 -22.62
C THR A 334 -2.32 -17.62 -22.74
N GLN A 335 -2.28 -16.42 -22.16
CA GLN A 335 -3.32 -15.39 -22.29
C GLN A 335 -2.99 -14.53 -23.50
N PHE A 336 -4.02 -14.09 -24.23
CA PHE A 336 -3.88 -13.18 -25.37
C PHE A 336 -2.81 -13.61 -26.37
N PRO A 337 -2.97 -14.76 -27.05
CA PRO A 337 -1.95 -15.34 -27.96
C PRO A 337 -1.79 -14.55 -29.27
N TYR A 338 -1.93 -13.22 -29.21
CA TYR A 338 -1.71 -12.31 -30.33
C TYR A 338 -0.35 -11.64 -30.16
N GLU A 339 0.36 -11.45 -31.27
CA GLU A 339 1.62 -10.73 -31.30
C GLU A 339 1.50 -9.39 -30.55
N ASN A 340 2.40 -9.09 -29.67
CA ASN A 340 2.46 -7.92 -28.75
C ASN A 340 1.51 -7.91 -27.54
N GLN A 341 0.63 -8.90 -27.37
CA GLN A 341 -0.28 -8.97 -26.22
C GLN A 341 -0.19 -10.30 -25.46
N GLN A 342 0.62 -11.23 -25.92
CA GLN A 342 0.78 -12.52 -25.29
C GLN A 342 1.28 -12.40 -23.84
N LEU A 343 0.66 -13.13 -22.93
CA LEU A 343 1.09 -13.29 -21.54
C LEU A 343 1.12 -14.79 -21.16
N PRO A 344 2.26 -15.31 -20.62
CA PRO A 344 3.57 -14.67 -20.57
C PRO A 344 4.12 -14.32 -21.95
N GLY A 345 4.95 -13.27 -22.03
CA GLY A 345 5.55 -12.85 -23.29
C GLY A 345 6.41 -11.61 -23.14
N GLY A 346 7.23 -11.32 -24.12
CA GLY A 346 8.14 -10.17 -24.10
C GLY A 346 9.10 -10.23 -22.91
N LEU A 347 9.02 -9.24 -22.04
CA LEU A 347 9.80 -9.17 -20.79
C LEU A 347 9.06 -9.83 -19.61
N LEU A 348 7.74 -9.97 -19.70
CA LEU A 348 6.89 -10.58 -18.68
C LEU A 348 6.89 -12.11 -18.82
N ILE A 349 7.98 -12.74 -18.43
CA ILE A 349 8.20 -14.18 -18.55
C ILE A 349 8.63 -14.77 -17.20
N PRO A 350 8.29 -16.04 -16.92
CA PRO A 350 8.79 -16.73 -15.72
C PRO A 350 10.30 -16.89 -15.81
N LYS A 351 10.98 -16.78 -14.67
CA LYS A 351 12.44 -16.96 -14.56
C LYS A 351 12.78 -17.89 -13.39
N PRO A 352 13.89 -18.64 -13.46
CA PRO A 352 14.40 -19.36 -12.30
C PRO A 352 14.64 -18.41 -11.13
N GLY A 353 14.12 -18.77 -9.96
CA GLY A 353 14.14 -17.96 -8.75
C GLY A 353 12.83 -17.23 -8.47
N ASP A 354 11.91 -17.15 -9.43
CA ASP A 354 10.59 -16.57 -9.19
C ASP A 354 9.80 -17.42 -8.19
N GLU A 355 9.11 -16.77 -7.26
CA GLU A 355 8.23 -17.44 -6.32
C GLU A 355 6.79 -17.48 -6.84
N TYR A 356 6.06 -18.53 -6.50
CA TYR A 356 4.67 -18.69 -6.88
C TYR A 356 3.84 -19.43 -5.84
N ILE A 357 2.53 -19.26 -5.87
CA ILE A 357 1.55 -19.99 -5.08
C ILE A 357 0.59 -20.71 -6.01
N LEU A 358 0.26 -21.98 -5.66
CA LEU A 358 -0.79 -22.73 -6.36
C LEU A 358 -2.17 -22.37 -5.79
N TRP A 359 -3.11 -22.09 -6.69
CA TRP A 359 -4.51 -21.79 -6.39
C TRP A 359 -5.45 -22.82 -7.02
N ASN A 360 -6.70 -22.81 -6.53
CA ASN A 360 -7.76 -23.71 -7.01
C ASN A 360 -7.40 -25.19 -6.93
N ILE A 361 -6.60 -25.55 -5.94
CA ILE A 361 -6.28 -26.93 -5.60
C ILE A 361 -6.59 -27.21 -4.12
N ARG A 362 -6.86 -28.47 -3.80
CA ARG A 362 -6.80 -28.90 -2.41
C ARG A 362 -5.34 -28.93 -1.98
N MET A 363 -5.05 -28.44 -0.79
CA MET A 363 -3.68 -28.57 -0.29
C MET A 363 -3.48 -29.89 0.46
N PRO A 364 -2.28 -30.49 0.40
CA PRO A 364 -1.90 -31.57 1.32
C PRO A 364 -2.12 -31.20 2.79
N LYS A 365 -2.44 -32.20 3.63
CA LYS A 365 -2.88 -31.97 5.01
C LYS A 365 -1.85 -31.24 5.87
N GLU A 366 -0.59 -31.33 5.58
CA GLU A 366 0.50 -30.67 6.29
C GLU A 366 0.45 -29.12 6.19
N TYR A 367 -0.21 -28.54 5.19
CA TYR A 367 -0.29 -27.10 5.02
C TYR A 367 -1.41 -26.43 5.81
N TYR A 368 -2.42 -27.21 6.27
CA TYR A 368 -3.52 -26.65 7.05
C TYR A 368 -3.09 -26.13 8.43
N PRO A 369 -2.31 -26.88 9.25
CA PRO A 369 -1.87 -26.39 10.56
C PRO A 369 -1.00 -25.12 10.47
N LEU A 370 -0.25 -24.94 9.39
CA LEU A 370 0.55 -23.73 9.16
C LEU A 370 -0.38 -22.53 8.92
N ALA A 371 -1.37 -22.68 8.04
CA ALA A 371 -2.35 -21.64 7.76
C ALA A 371 -3.24 -21.33 9.01
N GLU A 372 -3.64 -22.34 9.77
CA GLU A 372 -4.40 -22.15 11.01
C GLU A 372 -3.62 -21.33 12.04
N LYS A 373 -2.32 -21.58 12.18
CA LYS A 373 -1.44 -20.83 13.06
C LYS A 373 -1.26 -19.38 12.59
N GLU A 374 -1.01 -19.17 11.29
CA GLU A 374 -0.93 -17.83 10.69
C GLU A 374 -2.23 -17.05 10.92
N PHE A 375 -3.37 -17.72 10.74
CA PHE A 375 -4.69 -17.15 10.98
C PHE A 375 -4.90 -16.76 12.44
N GLU A 376 -4.54 -17.61 13.38
CA GLU A 376 -4.61 -17.32 14.82
C GLU A 376 -3.77 -16.09 15.18
N GLU A 377 -2.52 -16.02 14.71
CA GLU A 377 -1.62 -14.89 14.95
C GLU A 377 -2.20 -13.59 14.37
N ALA A 378 -2.73 -13.63 13.15
CA ALA A 378 -3.35 -12.48 12.50
C ALA A 378 -4.60 -12.00 13.24
N VAL A 379 -5.45 -12.94 13.71
CA VAL A 379 -6.66 -12.61 14.48
C VAL A 379 -6.31 -11.97 15.82
N GLN A 380 -5.30 -12.49 16.53
CA GLN A 380 -4.83 -11.89 17.77
C GLN A 380 -4.32 -10.47 17.56
N LYS A 381 -3.48 -10.28 16.55
CA LYS A 381 -2.96 -8.95 16.17
C LYS A 381 -4.10 -7.99 15.80
N HIS A 382 -5.11 -8.47 15.06
CA HIS A 382 -6.24 -7.65 14.63
C HIS A 382 -7.09 -7.19 15.83
N ILE A 383 -7.49 -8.09 16.74
CA ILE A 383 -8.26 -7.69 17.92
C ILE A 383 -7.45 -6.80 18.87
N GLU A 384 -6.13 -6.95 18.91
CA GLU A 384 -5.25 -6.09 19.68
C GLU A 384 -5.19 -4.67 19.13
N SER A 385 -5.16 -4.52 17.82
CA SER A 385 -5.05 -3.20 17.16
C SER A 385 -6.33 -2.37 17.26
N ILE A 386 -7.51 -3.01 17.28
CA ILE A 386 -8.81 -2.30 17.14
C ILE A 386 -9.55 -2.17 18.50
N SER A 387 -9.31 -3.08 19.45
CA SER A 387 -10.05 -3.11 20.72
C SER A 387 -9.51 -2.16 21.81
N ILE A 388 -8.61 -1.25 21.45
CA ILE A 388 -8.00 -0.31 22.39
C ILE A 388 -8.84 0.95 22.44
N ASP A 389 -8.83 1.61 23.59
CA ASP A 389 -9.53 2.83 23.96
C ASP A 389 -10.07 3.65 22.75
N THR A 390 -11.39 3.66 22.60
CA THR A 390 -12.09 4.44 21.56
C THR A 390 -12.09 5.92 21.81
N SER A 391 -11.53 6.40 22.92
CA SER A 391 -11.47 7.82 23.22
C SER A 391 -10.24 8.47 22.60
N VAL A 392 -10.49 9.44 21.75
CA VAL A 392 -9.47 10.32 21.17
C VAL A 392 -9.49 11.64 21.92
N TYR A 393 -8.33 12.14 22.32
CA TYR A 393 -8.17 13.44 22.96
C TYR A 393 -7.53 14.42 21.99
N LYS A 394 -8.18 15.56 21.83
CA LYS A 394 -7.66 16.68 21.04
C LYS A 394 -7.06 17.73 21.99
N ALA A 395 -5.77 17.94 21.87
CA ALA A 395 -5.02 18.91 22.64
C ALA A 395 -4.79 20.23 21.90
#